data_245cdcc1ccaaf2d25be5e2825c76b630
#
_entry.id   245cdcc1ccaaf2d25be5e2825c76b630
#
_cell.length_a   1.000
_cell.length_b   1.000
_cell.length_c   1.000
_cell.angle_alpha   90.00
_cell.angle_beta   90.00
_cell.angle_gamma   90.00
#
_symmetry.space_group_name_H-M   'P 1'
#
loop_
_entity.id
_entity.type
_entity.pdbx_description
1 polymer ?
#
loop_
_entity_poly.entity_id
_entity_poly.type
_entity_poly.pdbx_seq_one_letter_code
_entity_poly.pdbx_strand_id
1 'polypeptide(L)'
;LVGSEMCIRDRFRIKRSKIRGVESLGMLCAEDELGVGVSHDGIMELPADAVPGTPARDFLGIEDDYLIEIGLTPNRIDAASHIGVARDVAAYLKSKGLPGGVRMPDVSAFAVDDHALEIGVTVECPEAAPRYAGVTVTGCRIGPSPEWMQRCLRAAGIHPKNNLVDITNFVLFELGQPLHAFDAAKIEGREV
;
A
#
# COMPACT_ATOMS: atom_id res chain seq x y z
N LEU A 1 -4.30 -22.45 17.85
CA LEU A 1 -3.52 -23.52 17.21
C LEU A 1 -3.65 -23.40 15.71
N VAL A 2 -2.55 -23.04 15.06
CA VAL A 2 -2.48 -23.03 13.61
C VAL A 2 -2.35 -24.45 13.11
N GLY A 3 -3.28 -24.87 12.28
CA GLY A 3 -3.29 -26.22 11.72
C GLY A 3 -2.19 -26.47 10.71
N SER A 4 -2.11 -27.71 10.23
CA SER A 4 -0.99 -28.32 9.53
C SER A 4 -0.50 -27.71 8.21
N GLU A 5 -0.98 -26.54 7.76
CA GLU A 5 -0.69 -26.02 6.42
C GLU A 5 -0.40 -24.52 6.32
N MET A 6 0.06 -23.87 7.39
CA MET A 6 0.41 -22.45 7.29
C MET A 6 1.87 -22.25 6.89
N CYS A 7 2.09 -21.50 5.81
CA CYS A 7 3.40 -20.97 5.45
C CYS A 7 3.65 -19.70 6.27
N ILE A 8 4.56 -19.75 7.21
CA ILE A 8 5.13 -18.57 7.84
C ILE A 8 6.10 -17.91 6.83
N ARG A 9 6.38 -16.64 7.03
CA ARG A 9 7.19 -15.74 6.20
C ARG A 9 8.46 -16.37 5.57
N ASP A 10 9.01 -17.43 6.20
CA ASP A 10 10.24 -18.11 5.77
C ASP A 10 9.99 -19.46 5.05
N ARG A 11 8.81 -19.69 4.51
CA ARG A 11 8.44 -20.96 3.86
C ARG A 11 8.52 -22.18 4.81
N PHE A 12 8.50 -21.96 6.11
CA PHE A 12 8.49 -23.03 7.11
C PHE A 12 7.07 -23.61 7.21
N ARG A 13 6.95 -24.91 6.96
CA ARG A 13 5.68 -25.63 7.05
C ARG A 13 5.57 -26.32 8.40
N ILE A 14 4.59 -25.92 9.20
CA ILE A 14 4.28 -26.57 10.49
C ILE A 14 3.61 -27.90 10.20
N LYS A 15 4.20 -28.98 10.72
CA LYS A 15 3.71 -30.35 10.57
C LYS A 15 3.43 -30.95 11.94
N ARG A 16 2.53 -31.94 11.97
CA ARG A 16 2.39 -32.82 13.12
C ARG A 16 3.76 -33.39 13.51
N SER A 17 4.17 -33.19 14.73
CA SER A 17 5.48 -33.59 15.25
C SER A 17 5.39 -34.03 16.71
N LYS A 18 6.43 -34.69 17.23
CA LYS A 18 6.59 -34.94 18.66
C LYS A 18 7.64 -34.00 19.23
N ILE A 19 7.24 -33.23 20.23
CA ILE A 19 8.13 -32.32 20.96
C ILE A 19 8.25 -32.85 22.39
N ARG A 20 9.45 -33.24 22.78
CA ARG A 20 9.73 -33.83 24.11
C ARG A 20 8.81 -35.03 24.46
N GLY A 21 8.48 -35.86 23.46
CA GLY A 21 7.64 -37.04 23.63
C GLY A 21 6.13 -36.79 23.59
N VAL A 22 5.70 -35.53 23.56
CA VAL A 22 4.28 -35.14 23.44
C VAL A 22 3.98 -34.76 21.99
N GLU A 23 2.83 -35.22 21.51
CA GLU A 23 2.38 -34.93 20.16
C GLU A 23 1.94 -33.46 20.04
N SER A 24 2.49 -32.74 19.06
CA SER A 24 2.12 -31.39 18.70
C SER A 24 1.45 -31.38 17.33
N LEU A 25 0.24 -30.81 17.26
CA LEU A 25 -0.56 -30.69 16.04
C LEU A 25 -0.46 -29.31 15.39
N GLY A 26 0.27 -28.37 16.00
CA GLY A 26 0.36 -26.99 15.52
C GLY A 26 1.30 -26.15 16.37
N MET A 27 1.36 -24.86 16.09
CA MET A 27 2.13 -23.88 16.82
C MET A 27 1.23 -22.71 17.24
N LEU A 28 1.50 -22.14 18.41
CA LEU A 28 0.94 -20.85 18.81
C LEU A 28 1.88 -19.77 18.28
N CYS A 29 1.34 -18.81 17.56
CA CYS A 29 2.13 -17.80 16.84
C CYS A 29 1.85 -16.41 17.39
N ALA A 30 2.85 -15.52 17.28
CA ALA A 30 2.72 -14.09 17.42
C ALA A 30 2.09 -13.48 16.16
N GLU A 31 1.71 -12.20 16.20
CA GLU A 31 1.10 -11.50 15.07
C GLU A 31 2.04 -11.39 13.86
N ASP A 32 3.32 -11.08 14.12
CA ASP A 32 4.32 -10.93 13.08
C ASP A 32 4.69 -12.25 12.41
N GLU A 33 4.66 -13.36 13.16
CA GLU A 33 4.84 -14.70 12.62
C GLU A 33 3.72 -15.09 11.65
N LEU A 34 2.51 -14.58 11.88
CA LEU A 34 1.35 -14.76 11.01
C LEU A 34 1.29 -13.72 9.88
N GLY A 35 2.11 -12.67 9.95
CA GLY A 35 2.08 -11.56 9.00
C GLY A 35 0.83 -10.67 9.11
N VAL A 36 0.12 -10.72 10.24
CA VAL A 36 -1.13 -9.96 10.48
C VAL A 36 -0.93 -8.74 11.36
N GLY A 37 0.27 -8.58 11.92
CA GLY A 37 0.64 -7.47 12.78
C GLY A 37 2.15 -7.32 12.87
N VAL A 38 2.61 -6.54 13.83
CA VAL A 38 4.05 -6.25 14.06
C VAL A 38 4.52 -6.69 15.44
N SER A 39 3.62 -7.10 16.32
CA SER A 39 3.95 -7.50 17.69
C SER A 39 4.56 -8.90 17.71
N HIS A 40 5.67 -9.02 18.44
CA HIS A 40 6.34 -10.27 18.78
C HIS A 40 6.36 -10.50 20.31
N ASP A 41 5.55 -9.78 21.07
CA ASP A 41 5.57 -9.79 22.53
C ASP A 41 4.98 -11.05 23.17
N GLY A 42 4.60 -12.01 22.35
CA GLY A 42 4.03 -13.29 22.76
C GLY A 42 3.07 -13.86 21.73
N ILE A 43 2.35 -14.91 22.12
CA ILE A 43 1.32 -15.48 21.25
C ILE A 43 0.18 -14.48 21.04
N MET A 44 -0.38 -14.47 19.83
CA MET A 44 -1.54 -13.64 19.52
C MET A 44 -2.76 -14.15 20.32
N GLU A 45 -3.30 -13.30 21.17
CA GLU A 45 -4.55 -13.54 21.88
C GLU A 45 -5.73 -13.03 21.08
N LEU A 46 -6.69 -13.92 20.80
CA LEU A 46 -7.92 -13.55 20.12
C LEU A 46 -8.94 -12.98 21.12
N PRO A 47 -9.81 -12.06 20.71
CA PRO A 47 -10.87 -11.53 21.56
C PRO A 47 -11.82 -12.66 22.04
N ALA A 48 -12.45 -12.43 23.19
CA ALA A 48 -13.26 -13.47 23.86
C ALA A 48 -14.49 -13.93 23.06
N ASP A 49 -14.92 -13.16 22.08
CA ASP A 49 -16.03 -13.44 21.17
C ASP A 49 -15.60 -14.25 19.93
N ALA A 50 -14.31 -14.55 19.79
CA ALA A 50 -13.81 -15.39 18.71
C ALA A 50 -14.38 -16.81 18.82
N VAL A 51 -15.10 -17.25 17.80
CA VAL A 51 -15.74 -18.56 17.76
C VAL A 51 -14.71 -19.65 17.43
N PRO A 52 -14.48 -20.63 18.34
CA PRO A 52 -13.56 -21.71 18.06
C PRO A 52 -13.94 -22.50 16.80
N GLY A 53 -12.96 -22.77 15.94
CA GLY A 53 -13.19 -23.47 14.67
C GLY A 53 -13.40 -22.56 13.47
N THR A 54 -13.57 -21.24 13.68
CA THR A 54 -13.56 -20.27 12.58
C THR A 54 -12.18 -20.28 11.90
N PRO A 55 -12.10 -20.40 10.57
CA PRO A 55 -10.83 -20.29 9.88
C PRO A 55 -10.16 -18.94 10.20
N ALA A 56 -8.87 -18.97 10.51
CA ALA A 56 -8.12 -17.74 10.86
C ALA A 56 -8.18 -16.68 9.75
N ARG A 57 -8.17 -17.10 8.49
CA ARG A 57 -8.36 -16.24 7.33
C ARG A 57 -9.65 -15.42 7.42
N ASP A 58 -10.78 -16.08 7.72
CA ASP A 58 -12.09 -15.43 7.76
C ASP A 58 -12.21 -14.52 8.98
N PHE A 59 -11.67 -14.97 10.13
CA PHE A 59 -11.64 -14.18 11.36
C PHE A 59 -10.81 -12.90 11.22
N LEU A 60 -9.65 -13.00 10.57
CA LEU A 60 -8.70 -11.88 10.37
C LEU A 60 -9.01 -11.06 9.12
N GLY A 61 -10.04 -11.41 8.36
CA GLY A 61 -10.41 -10.71 7.12
C GLY A 61 -9.31 -10.73 6.07
N ILE A 62 -8.53 -11.82 6.00
CA ILE A 62 -7.42 -11.94 5.04
C ILE A 62 -8.00 -12.20 3.66
N GLU A 63 -7.78 -11.26 2.76
CA GLU A 63 -8.13 -11.38 1.33
C GLU A 63 -6.92 -11.88 0.53
N ASP A 64 -7.18 -12.69 -0.50
CA ASP A 64 -6.13 -13.06 -1.45
C ASP A 64 -5.77 -11.86 -2.31
N ASP A 65 -4.48 -11.68 -2.53
CA ASP A 65 -3.94 -10.68 -3.43
C ASP A 65 -2.80 -11.28 -4.25
N TYR A 66 -2.44 -10.62 -5.35
CA TYR A 66 -1.36 -11.05 -6.22
C TYR A 66 -0.28 -10.00 -6.27
N LEU A 67 0.90 -10.35 -5.79
CA LEU A 67 2.10 -9.56 -5.95
C LEU A 67 2.85 -10.05 -7.19
N ILE A 68 2.97 -9.17 -8.18
CA ILE A 68 3.68 -9.46 -9.44
C ILE A 68 4.95 -8.61 -9.47
N GLU A 69 6.09 -9.27 -9.35
CA GLU A 69 7.38 -8.61 -9.50
C GLU A 69 7.71 -8.43 -10.98
N ILE A 70 7.97 -7.20 -11.38
CA ILE A 70 8.23 -6.83 -12.77
C ILE A 70 9.61 -6.20 -12.89
N GLY A 71 10.45 -6.79 -13.73
CA GLY A 71 11.73 -6.20 -14.13
C GLY A 71 11.56 -5.24 -15.30
N LEU A 72 11.86 -3.96 -15.09
CA LEU A 72 11.84 -2.94 -16.13
C LEU A 72 13.23 -2.68 -16.67
N THR A 73 13.35 -2.51 -17.98
CA THR A 73 14.58 -2.01 -18.59
C THR A 73 14.72 -0.49 -18.38
N PRO A 74 15.93 0.08 -18.34
CA PRO A 74 16.16 1.49 -18.04
C PRO A 74 15.43 2.49 -18.96
N ASN A 75 15.09 2.07 -20.18
CA ASN A 75 14.35 2.89 -21.15
C ASN A 75 12.83 2.86 -20.96
N ARG A 76 12.31 2.11 -19.96
CA ARG A 76 10.88 1.93 -19.71
C ARG A 76 10.45 2.58 -18.41
N ILE A 77 10.95 3.77 -18.13
CA ILE A 77 10.55 4.57 -16.97
C ILE A 77 9.05 4.89 -16.96
N ASP A 78 8.44 4.97 -18.14
CA ASP A 78 7.00 5.13 -18.35
C ASP A 78 6.16 4.01 -17.76
N ALA A 79 6.73 2.82 -17.59
CA ALA A 79 6.08 1.65 -17.02
C ALA A 79 6.31 1.49 -15.51
N ALA A 80 7.03 2.40 -14.85
CA ALA A 80 7.36 2.32 -13.43
C ALA A 80 6.18 2.75 -12.51
N SER A 81 4.98 2.24 -12.79
CA SER A 81 3.78 2.46 -11.98
C SER A 81 2.68 1.48 -12.40
N HIS A 82 1.63 1.35 -11.58
CA HIS A 82 0.49 0.52 -11.94
C HIS A 82 -0.15 0.97 -13.27
N ILE A 83 -0.31 2.27 -13.49
CA ILE A 83 -0.88 2.78 -14.74
C ILE A 83 0.04 2.53 -15.93
N GLY A 84 1.36 2.60 -15.72
CA GLY A 84 2.34 2.29 -16.75
C GLY A 84 2.28 0.83 -17.18
N VAL A 85 2.26 -0.09 -16.23
CA VAL A 85 2.07 -1.53 -16.50
C VAL A 85 0.71 -1.82 -17.12
N ALA A 86 -0.35 -1.15 -16.65
CA ALA A 86 -1.70 -1.30 -17.23
C ALA A 86 -1.75 -0.92 -18.71
N ARG A 87 -0.99 0.10 -19.13
CA ARG A 87 -0.86 0.48 -20.55
C ARG A 87 -0.22 -0.64 -21.38
N ASP A 88 0.83 -1.26 -20.88
CA ASP A 88 1.48 -2.38 -21.57
C ASP A 88 0.57 -3.60 -21.66
N VAL A 89 -0.12 -3.94 -20.57
CA VAL A 89 -1.10 -5.04 -20.55
C VAL A 89 -2.25 -4.75 -21.53
N ALA A 90 -2.78 -3.52 -21.55
CA ALA A 90 -3.83 -3.14 -22.49
C ALA A 90 -3.37 -3.22 -23.96
N ALA A 91 -2.14 -2.81 -24.25
CA ALA A 91 -1.55 -2.94 -25.58
C ALA A 91 -1.41 -4.42 -25.99
N TYR A 92 -0.95 -5.27 -25.07
CA TYR A 92 -0.88 -6.71 -25.30
C TYR A 92 -2.28 -7.33 -25.57
N LEU A 93 -3.26 -7.03 -24.72
CA LEU A 93 -4.63 -7.54 -24.90
C LEU A 93 -5.19 -7.12 -26.26
N LYS A 94 -5.03 -5.85 -26.64
CA LYS A 94 -5.43 -5.33 -27.94
C LYS A 94 -4.76 -6.08 -29.09
N SER A 95 -3.47 -6.38 -28.99
CA SER A 95 -2.73 -7.13 -30.02
C SER A 95 -3.25 -8.57 -30.21
N LYS A 96 -3.88 -9.13 -29.19
CA LYS A 96 -4.49 -10.46 -29.19
C LYS A 96 -5.99 -10.45 -29.50
N GLY A 97 -6.59 -9.29 -29.75
CA GLY A 97 -8.05 -9.18 -29.94
C GLY A 97 -8.85 -9.48 -28.67
N LEU A 98 -8.22 -9.41 -27.50
CA LEU A 98 -8.87 -9.62 -26.20
C LEU A 98 -9.44 -8.31 -25.66
N PRO A 99 -10.57 -8.37 -24.93
CA PRO A 99 -11.15 -7.20 -24.29
C PRO A 99 -10.25 -6.70 -23.15
N GLY A 100 -10.18 -5.39 -22.97
CA GLY A 100 -9.43 -4.74 -21.90
C GLY A 100 -8.98 -3.33 -22.29
N GLY A 101 -8.66 -2.54 -21.28
CA GLY A 101 -8.20 -1.16 -21.46
C GLY A 101 -7.72 -0.56 -20.15
N VAL A 102 -7.15 0.64 -20.24
CA VAL A 102 -6.72 1.40 -19.09
C VAL A 102 -7.87 2.27 -18.58
N ARG A 103 -8.18 2.17 -17.29
CA ARG A 103 -9.10 3.07 -16.60
C ARG A 103 -8.30 4.02 -15.74
N MET A 104 -8.36 5.32 -16.05
CA MET A 104 -7.78 6.35 -15.21
C MET A 104 -8.68 6.63 -14.00
N PRO A 105 -8.11 6.99 -12.85
CA PRO A 105 -8.89 7.50 -11.73
C PRO A 105 -9.77 8.69 -12.16
N ASP A 106 -11.01 8.71 -11.68
CA ASP A 106 -11.90 9.85 -11.91
C ASP A 106 -11.53 11.00 -10.97
N VAL A 107 -11.16 12.12 -11.55
CA VAL A 107 -10.80 13.35 -10.84
C VAL A 107 -11.81 14.48 -11.06
N SER A 108 -12.96 14.18 -11.65
CA SER A 108 -13.98 15.19 -11.98
C SER A 108 -14.56 15.92 -10.77
N ALA A 109 -14.51 15.29 -9.60
CA ALA A 109 -14.95 15.89 -8.34
C ALA A 109 -13.94 16.87 -7.73
N PHE A 110 -12.72 16.98 -8.29
CA PHE A 110 -11.74 17.94 -7.77
C PHE A 110 -12.17 19.37 -8.12
N ALA A 111 -12.29 20.20 -7.08
CA ALA A 111 -12.52 21.62 -7.21
C ALA A 111 -11.73 22.37 -6.11
N VAL A 112 -11.27 23.54 -6.42
CA VAL A 112 -10.75 24.48 -5.41
C VAL A 112 -11.94 25.22 -4.84
N ASP A 113 -12.24 25.01 -3.57
CA ASP A 113 -13.40 25.56 -2.87
C ASP A 113 -13.05 26.76 -1.96
N ASP A 114 -11.75 26.97 -1.69
CA ASP A 114 -11.27 28.07 -0.86
C ASP A 114 -9.95 28.61 -1.41
N HIS A 115 -9.78 29.92 -1.41
CA HIS A 115 -8.57 30.64 -1.82
C HIS A 115 -7.91 31.42 -0.66
N ALA A 116 -8.34 31.18 0.59
CA ALA A 116 -7.88 31.95 1.74
C ALA A 116 -6.39 31.71 2.08
N LEU A 117 -5.87 30.51 1.75
CA LEU A 117 -4.48 30.14 1.99
C LEU A 117 -3.79 29.74 0.69
N GLU A 118 -3.41 30.73 -0.09
CA GLU A 118 -2.60 30.50 -1.29
C GLU A 118 -1.11 30.44 -0.93
N ILE A 119 -0.43 29.47 -1.53
CA ILE A 119 1.03 29.35 -1.51
C ILE A 119 1.50 29.62 -2.95
N GLY A 120 2.35 30.63 -3.12
CA GLY A 120 2.95 30.93 -4.40
C GLY A 120 3.88 29.84 -4.89
N VAL A 121 3.95 29.65 -6.20
CA VAL A 121 4.89 28.72 -6.83
C VAL A 121 5.69 29.46 -7.88
N THR A 122 7.02 29.49 -7.71
CA THR A 122 7.94 30.08 -8.67
C THR A 122 8.96 29.05 -9.13
N VAL A 123 8.99 28.78 -10.43
CA VAL A 123 9.99 27.88 -11.02
C VAL A 123 11.16 28.67 -11.54
N GLU A 124 12.27 28.72 -10.81
CA GLU A 124 13.48 29.47 -11.19
C GLU A 124 14.27 28.80 -12.32
N CYS A 125 14.22 27.47 -12.41
CA CYS A 125 14.93 26.68 -13.41
C CYS A 125 13.96 25.77 -14.21
N PRO A 126 13.28 26.31 -15.24
CA PRO A 126 12.32 25.54 -16.03
C PRO A 126 12.92 24.36 -16.80
N GLU A 127 14.23 24.41 -17.08
CA GLU A 127 14.93 23.29 -17.74
C GLU A 127 15.02 22.04 -16.84
N ALA A 128 15.23 22.24 -15.54
CA ALA A 128 15.32 21.16 -14.56
C ALA A 128 13.94 20.76 -14.00
N ALA A 129 13.05 21.72 -13.83
CA ALA A 129 11.69 21.52 -13.33
C ALA A 129 10.67 22.22 -14.25
N PRO A 130 10.28 21.60 -15.38
CA PRO A 130 9.44 22.27 -16.38
C PRO A 130 8.05 22.63 -15.88
N ARG A 131 7.60 21.99 -14.81
CA ARG A 131 6.32 22.25 -14.17
C ARG A 131 6.33 21.86 -12.71
N TYR A 132 5.84 22.73 -11.86
CA TYR A 132 5.51 22.44 -10.48
C TYR A 132 4.07 22.88 -10.21
N ALA A 133 3.32 22.10 -9.44
CA ALA A 133 1.96 22.43 -9.07
C ALA A 133 1.77 22.14 -7.58
N GLY A 134 1.14 23.05 -6.88
CA GLY A 134 0.81 22.92 -5.47
C GLY A 134 -0.70 23.05 -5.27
N VAL A 135 -1.20 22.40 -4.23
CA VAL A 135 -2.55 22.60 -3.72
C VAL A 135 -2.48 22.67 -2.20
N THR A 136 -3.15 23.65 -1.61
CA THR A 136 -3.26 23.76 -0.15
C THR A 136 -4.51 23.01 0.31
N VAL A 137 -4.37 22.15 1.30
CA VAL A 137 -5.48 21.40 1.89
C VAL A 137 -5.55 21.75 3.37
N THR A 138 -6.71 22.21 3.82
CA THR A 138 -6.96 22.59 5.23
C THR A 138 -7.78 21.53 5.94
N GLY A 139 -7.81 21.59 7.29
CA GLY A 139 -8.61 20.67 8.11
C GLY A 139 -8.07 19.23 8.17
N CYS A 140 -6.85 18.98 7.70
CA CYS A 140 -6.22 17.67 7.75
C CYS A 140 -5.99 17.22 9.20
N ARG A 141 -6.37 15.97 9.49
CA ARG A 141 -6.02 15.29 10.74
C ARG A 141 -5.07 14.16 10.42
N ILE A 142 -3.87 14.22 11.03
CA ILE A 142 -2.91 13.13 10.90
C ILE A 142 -3.42 11.91 11.65
N GLY A 143 -3.41 10.76 10.99
CA GLY A 143 -3.89 9.50 11.52
C GLY A 143 -3.49 8.33 10.63
N PRO A 144 -3.87 7.10 10.98
CA PRO A 144 -3.63 5.95 10.14
C PRO A 144 -4.42 6.05 8.83
N SER A 145 -3.85 5.56 7.76
CA SER A 145 -4.53 5.41 6.47
C SER A 145 -5.64 4.35 6.55
N PRO A 146 -6.65 4.39 5.67
CA PRO A 146 -7.61 3.32 5.54
C PRO A 146 -6.92 1.97 5.29
N GLU A 147 -7.47 0.89 5.82
CA GLU A 147 -6.83 -0.43 5.76
C GLU A 147 -6.56 -0.91 4.32
N TRP A 148 -7.46 -0.63 3.39
CA TRP A 148 -7.25 -0.99 1.98
C TRP A 148 -5.98 -0.34 1.40
N MET A 149 -5.71 0.93 1.74
CA MET A 149 -4.50 1.64 1.29
C MET A 149 -3.25 1.07 1.95
N GLN A 150 -3.32 0.80 3.26
CA GLN A 150 -2.21 0.18 3.97
C GLN A 150 -1.87 -1.20 3.39
N ARG A 151 -2.86 -2.02 3.03
CA ARG A 151 -2.65 -3.32 2.37
C ARG A 151 -1.93 -3.16 1.02
N CYS A 152 -2.39 -2.24 0.17
CA CYS A 152 -1.75 -1.96 -1.11
C CYS A 152 -0.28 -1.53 -0.93
N LEU A 153 -0.01 -0.64 0.02
CA LEU A 153 1.35 -0.17 0.29
C LEU A 153 2.25 -1.29 0.82
N ARG A 154 1.75 -2.11 1.77
CA ARG A 154 2.50 -3.28 2.27
C ARG A 154 2.80 -4.29 1.17
N ALA A 155 1.84 -4.55 0.26
CA ALA A 155 2.06 -5.40 -0.90
C ALA A 155 3.15 -4.86 -1.84
N ALA A 156 3.25 -3.54 -1.97
CA ALA A 156 4.31 -2.86 -2.72
C ALA A 156 5.65 -2.76 -1.94
N GLY A 157 5.74 -3.32 -0.73
CA GLY A 157 6.94 -3.25 0.12
C GLY A 157 7.10 -1.96 0.91
N ILE A 158 6.09 -1.11 0.97
CA ILE A 158 6.09 0.16 1.70
C ILE A 158 5.44 -0.01 3.06
N HIS A 159 6.12 0.43 4.11
CA HIS A 159 5.54 0.48 5.45
C HIS A 159 4.67 1.72 5.62
N PRO A 160 3.35 1.57 5.86
CA PRO A 160 2.47 2.69 6.13
C PRO A 160 2.93 3.50 7.34
N LYS A 161 2.80 4.84 7.27
CA LYS A 161 3.20 5.76 8.33
C LYS A 161 2.03 6.57 8.87
N ASN A 162 1.41 7.34 8.00
CA ASN A 162 0.22 8.12 8.28
C ASN A 162 -0.47 8.49 6.96
N ASN A 163 -1.71 8.89 7.04
CA ASN A 163 -2.55 9.15 5.87
C ASN A 163 -1.94 10.12 4.85
N LEU A 164 -1.24 11.18 5.27
CA LEU A 164 -0.66 12.14 4.33
C LEU A 164 0.54 11.53 3.58
N VAL A 165 1.46 10.89 4.29
CA VAL A 165 2.62 10.25 3.68
C VAL A 165 2.19 9.06 2.82
N ASP A 166 1.22 8.30 3.28
CA ASP A 166 0.73 7.12 2.59
C ASP A 166 0.01 7.48 1.29
N ILE A 167 -0.76 8.58 1.26
CA ILE A 167 -1.37 9.09 0.03
C ILE A 167 -0.31 9.46 -1.01
N THR A 168 0.77 10.14 -0.61
CA THR A 168 1.84 10.50 -1.55
C THR A 168 2.53 9.27 -2.12
N ASN A 169 2.78 8.27 -1.31
CA ASN A 169 3.33 6.99 -1.75
C ASN A 169 2.34 6.22 -2.65
N PHE A 170 1.08 6.17 -2.27
CA PHE A 170 0.05 5.48 -3.05
C PHE A 170 -0.06 6.07 -4.47
N VAL A 171 -0.13 7.40 -4.60
CA VAL A 171 -0.20 8.07 -5.91
C VAL A 171 1.08 7.84 -6.71
N LEU A 172 2.25 7.84 -6.08
CA LEU A 172 3.51 7.51 -6.74
C LEU A 172 3.46 6.12 -7.36
N PHE A 173 3.03 5.10 -6.62
CA PHE A 173 2.95 3.74 -7.14
C PHE A 173 1.81 3.54 -8.14
N GLU A 174 0.70 4.24 -7.98
CA GLU A 174 -0.44 4.15 -8.90
C GLU A 174 -0.16 4.83 -10.24
N LEU A 175 0.30 6.08 -10.21
CA LEU A 175 0.41 6.94 -11.38
C LEU A 175 1.84 7.22 -11.85
N GLY A 176 2.84 6.91 -11.03
CA GLY A 176 4.24 7.22 -11.32
C GLY A 176 4.61 8.69 -11.09
N GLN A 177 3.74 9.45 -10.41
CA GLN A 177 3.97 10.87 -10.14
C GLN A 177 4.36 11.06 -8.67
N PRO A 178 5.59 11.49 -8.36
CA PRO A 178 5.99 11.80 -7.00
C PRO A 178 5.23 13.02 -6.48
N LEU A 179 4.74 12.90 -5.26
CA LEU A 179 4.09 13.97 -4.51
C LEU A 179 4.84 14.22 -3.21
N HIS A 180 4.79 15.46 -2.74
CA HIS A 180 5.33 15.85 -1.44
C HIS A 180 4.26 16.59 -0.64
N ALA A 181 4.20 16.34 0.65
CA ALA A 181 3.33 17.04 1.58
C ALA A 181 4.17 17.88 2.54
N PHE A 182 3.88 19.15 2.62
CA PHE A 182 4.57 20.11 3.49
C PHE A 182 3.58 20.73 4.47
N ASP A 183 4.07 21.04 5.66
CA ASP A 183 3.33 21.86 6.60
C ASP A 183 3.35 23.32 6.13
N ALA A 184 2.22 23.85 5.71
CA ALA A 184 2.10 25.20 5.19
C ALA A 184 2.58 26.28 6.18
N ALA A 185 2.52 26.00 7.50
CA ALA A 185 3.03 26.92 8.50
C ALA A 185 4.56 27.03 8.53
N LYS A 186 5.26 26.06 7.91
CA LYS A 186 6.72 26.03 7.82
C LYS A 186 7.27 26.57 6.49
N ILE A 187 6.39 26.97 5.58
CA ILE A 187 6.79 27.58 4.30
C ILE A 187 7.00 29.07 4.53
N GLU A 188 8.26 29.48 4.55
CA GLU A 188 8.64 30.88 4.72
C GLU A 188 8.15 31.70 3.53
N GLY A 189 7.60 32.89 3.78
CA GLY A 189 7.09 33.77 2.73
C GLY A 189 5.85 33.26 1.98
N ARG A 190 5.34 32.08 2.29
CA ARG A 190 4.27 31.40 1.53
C ARG A 190 4.60 31.24 0.05
N GLU A 191 5.84 30.95 -0.27
CA GLU A 191 6.32 30.73 -1.63
C GLU A 191 7.25 29.50 -1.68
N VAL A 192 7.11 28.68 -2.73
CA VAL A 192 7.91 27.48 -3.02
C VAL A 192 8.52 27.61 -4.41
#